data_9febafa521cd978ed53fffa9e9e55145
#
_entry.id   9febafa521cd978ed53fffa9e9e55145
#
_cell.length_a   1.000
_cell.length_b   1.000
_cell.length_c   1.000
_cell.angle_alpha   90.00
_cell.angle_beta   90.00
_cell.angle_gamma   90.00
#
_symmetry.space_group_name_H-M   'P 1'
#
loop_
_entity.id
_entity.type
_entity.pdbx_description
1 polymer ?
#
loop_
_entity_poly.entity_id
_entity_poly.type
_entity_poly.pdbx_seq_one_letter_code
_entity_poly.pdbx_strand_id
1 'polypeptide(L)'
;MKTRVRKTLFLLVASGLVLAACGGTSSGVTLAPPVQNNPPAVIDVDADGNTSFNLDRLRDELAAIPLGTITAAEEDGLLYMREEEKLAHDVYVELNRLWQHNTFANISLSELTHTEAVLLLLDRYSITDPVGLNAAGVFTDPTLQGLYDLLVALGSASLIDALMVGAEVEEIDLIDIQTWLTDVEGNDDIVMVYENLMKGSRNHLRAFVRALERQNVVYQPQHLSQDDYDEIINS
;
A
#
# COMPACT_ATOMS: atom_id res chain seq x y z
N MET A 1 -25.02 -19.01 1.81
CA MET A 1 -23.96 -18.23 2.46
C MET A 1 -22.68 -19.05 2.35
N LYS A 2 -21.85 -18.79 1.32
CA LYS A 2 -20.53 -19.43 1.18
C LYS A 2 -19.51 -18.47 1.77
N THR A 3 -19.06 -18.76 2.95
CA THR A 3 -17.94 -18.05 3.58
C THR A 3 -16.70 -18.30 2.71
N ARG A 4 -16.30 -17.31 1.91
CA ARG A 4 -14.99 -17.30 1.25
C ARG A 4 -13.94 -17.17 2.35
N VAL A 5 -13.23 -18.24 2.64
CA VAL A 5 -12.02 -18.19 3.47
C VAL A 5 -11.00 -17.38 2.70
N ARG A 6 -10.76 -16.14 3.13
CA ARG A 6 -9.66 -15.31 2.64
C ARG A 6 -8.36 -16.08 2.90
N LYS A 7 -7.65 -16.40 1.84
CA LYS A 7 -6.27 -16.86 1.95
C LYS A 7 -5.40 -15.62 2.06
N THR A 8 -5.41 -14.99 3.21
CA THR A 8 -4.37 -14.02 3.57
C THR A 8 -3.07 -14.78 3.62
N LEU A 9 -2.16 -14.47 2.72
CA LEU A 9 -0.86 -15.11 2.63
C LEU A 9 0.03 -14.57 3.75
N PHE A 10 -0.14 -15.09 4.97
CA PHE A 10 0.86 -14.92 6.00
C PHE A 10 2.10 -15.74 5.63
N LEU A 11 3.06 -15.11 4.98
CA LEU A 11 4.39 -15.68 4.91
C LEU A 11 5.13 -15.23 6.17
N LEU A 12 5.43 -16.18 7.04
CA LEU A 12 6.33 -15.98 8.16
C LEU A 12 7.68 -15.50 7.63
N VAL A 13 8.00 -14.24 7.91
CA VAL A 13 9.34 -13.71 7.70
C VAL A 13 10.25 -14.37 8.74
N ALA A 14 10.91 -15.44 8.35
CA ALA A 14 12.01 -15.97 9.11
C ALA A 14 13.26 -15.19 8.73
N SER A 15 13.69 -14.26 9.59
CA SER A 15 14.97 -13.58 9.48
C SER A 15 16.11 -14.58 9.52
N GLY A 16 16.53 -15.02 8.35
CA GLY A 16 17.70 -15.84 8.14
C GLY A 16 18.61 -15.15 7.13
N LEU A 17 19.65 -14.48 7.61
CA LEU A 17 20.76 -14.03 6.76
C LEU A 17 21.42 -15.27 6.16
N VAL A 18 21.00 -15.66 4.96
CA VAL A 18 21.70 -16.71 4.19
C VAL A 18 22.23 -16.09 2.92
N LEU A 19 23.53 -15.83 2.92
CA LEU A 19 24.31 -15.75 1.70
C LEU A 19 24.31 -17.11 1.03
N ALA A 20 23.47 -17.32 0.01
CA ALA A 20 23.64 -18.42 -0.93
C ALA A 20 23.07 -18.01 -2.28
N ALA A 21 23.99 -17.81 -3.22
CA ALA A 21 23.68 -17.79 -4.63
C ALA A 21 23.15 -19.16 -5.05
N CYS A 22 21.88 -19.25 -5.46
CA CYS A 22 21.39 -20.30 -6.37
C CYS A 22 20.08 -19.84 -6.96
N GLY A 23 20.00 -19.77 -8.28
CA GLY A 23 18.81 -19.40 -9.02
C GLY A 23 17.62 -20.29 -8.66
N GLY A 24 16.67 -19.72 -7.97
CA GLY A 24 15.35 -20.27 -7.76
C GLY A 24 14.35 -19.28 -8.33
N THR A 25 13.53 -19.72 -9.29
CA THR A 25 12.39 -18.94 -9.78
C THR A 25 11.42 -18.76 -8.62
N SER A 26 11.41 -17.55 -8.04
CA SER A 26 10.36 -17.20 -7.07
C SER A 26 9.05 -17.09 -7.86
N SER A 27 8.04 -17.85 -7.47
CA SER A 27 6.68 -17.72 -8.00
C SER A 27 6.01 -16.53 -7.31
N GLY A 28 6.51 -15.31 -7.58
CA GLY A 28 5.89 -14.09 -7.11
C GLY A 28 4.53 -13.85 -7.80
N VAL A 29 3.72 -13.01 -7.20
CA VAL A 29 2.48 -12.52 -7.80
C VAL A 29 2.84 -11.56 -8.94
N THR A 30 2.29 -11.79 -10.13
CA THR A 30 2.47 -10.87 -11.27
C THR A 30 1.39 -9.79 -11.23
N LEU A 31 1.82 -8.53 -11.21
CA LEU A 31 0.90 -7.39 -11.29
C LEU A 31 0.38 -7.21 -12.72
N ALA A 32 -0.88 -6.81 -12.86
CA ALA A 32 -1.41 -6.44 -14.15
C ALA A 32 -0.69 -5.19 -14.68
N PRO A 33 -0.43 -5.10 -16.01
CA PRO A 33 0.18 -3.91 -16.57
C PRO A 33 -0.72 -2.69 -16.32
N PRO A 34 -0.13 -1.50 -16.03
CA PRO A 34 -0.90 -0.29 -15.81
C PRO A 34 -1.79 -0.01 -17.02
N VAL A 35 -3.09 0.20 -16.76
CA VAL A 35 -4.02 0.62 -17.80
C VAL A 35 -3.58 2.00 -18.30
N GLN A 36 -3.21 2.13 -19.57
CA GLN A 36 -2.73 3.37 -20.20
C GLN A 36 -3.85 4.39 -20.49
N ASN A 37 -4.92 4.40 -19.74
CA ASN A 37 -5.82 5.53 -19.70
C ASN A 37 -5.26 6.48 -18.66
N ASN A 38 -4.63 7.56 -19.12
CA ASN A 38 -4.05 8.58 -18.24
C ASN A 38 -5.21 9.21 -17.43
N PRO A 39 -5.53 8.72 -16.21
CA PRO A 39 -6.56 9.36 -15.41
C PRO A 39 -6.11 10.78 -15.11
N PRO A 40 -7.03 11.75 -14.99
CA PRO A 40 -6.65 13.10 -14.61
C PRO A 40 -5.79 13.03 -13.37
N ALA A 41 -4.67 13.76 -13.37
CA ALA A 41 -3.70 13.71 -12.28
C ALA A 41 -4.31 14.26 -10.98
N VAL A 42 -4.94 13.37 -10.22
CA VAL A 42 -5.46 13.65 -8.88
C VAL A 42 -4.41 13.41 -7.80
N ILE A 43 -3.26 12.86 -8.19
CA ILE A 43 -2.12 12.58 -7.33
C ILE A 43 -0.86 13.27 -7.88
N ASP A 44 -0.15 13.98 -7.03
CA ASP A 44 1.17 14.52 -7.30
C ASP A 44 2.24 13.54 -6.79
N VAL A 45 3.31 13.36 -7.57
CA VAL A 45 4.39 12.40 -7.28
C VAL A 45 5.71 13.07 -7.51
N ASP A 46 6.66 12.97 -6.56
CA ASP A 46 8.03 13.46 -6.72
C ASP A 46 9.10 12.37 -6.56
N ALA A 47 10.34 12.74 -6.86
CA ALA A 47 11.47 11.79 -6.79
C ALA A 47 11.91 11.43 -5.37
N ASP A 48 11.46 12.15 -4.35
CA ASP A 48 11.82 11.90 -2.95
C ASP A 48 10.84 10.95 -2.24
N GLY A 49 9.90 10.38 -3.00
CA GLY A 49 8.89 9.44 -2.51
C GLY A 49 7.63 10.12 -1.99
N ASN A 50 7.51 11.46 -2.10
CA ASN A 50 6.25 12.08 -1.75
C ASN A 50 5.21 11.79 -2.83
N THR A 51 4.05 11.37 -2.39
CA THR A 51 2.84 11.29 -3.20
C THR A 51 1.71 11.89 -2.40
N SER A 52 0.91 12.73 -3.02
CA SER A 52 -0.22 13.33 -2.31
C SER A 52 -1.43 13.46 -3.21
N PHE A 53 -2.57 13.01 -2.71
CA PHE A 53 -3.83 13.31 -3.36
C PHE A 53 -4.19 14.79 -3.17
N ASN A 54 -4.54 15.44 -4.27
CA ASN A 54 -5.30 16.68 -4.22
C ASN A 54 -6.76 16.30 -3.94
N LEU A 55 -7.13 16.28 -2.66
CA LEU A 55 -8.45 15.82 -2.23
C LEU A 55 -9.61 16.66 -2.78
N ASP A 56 -9.41 17.96 -3.01
CA ASP A 56 -10.45 18.81 -3.61
C ASP A 56 -10.67 18.41 -5.07
N ARG A 57 -9.60 18.23 -5.82
CA ARG A 57 -9.68 17.74 -7.19
C ARG A 57 -10.24 16.32 -7.25
N LEU A 58 -9.84 15.44 -6.34
CA LEU A 58 -10.39 14.09 -6.27
C LEU A 58 -11.91 14.14 -6.05
N ARG A 59 -12.41 15.00 -5.16
CA ARG A 59 -13.87 15.19 -4.98
C ARG A 59 -14.58 15.63 -6.24
N ASP A 60 -13.98 16.56 -7.00
CA ASP A 60 -14.54 17.03 -8.25
C ASP A 60 -14.60 15.92 -9.31
N GLU A 61 -13.53 15.14 -9.45
CA GLU A 61 -13.47 14.02 -10.40
C GLU A 61 -14.45 12.90 -9.99
N LEU A 62 -14.51 12.55 -8.71
CA LEU A 62 -15.49 11.59 -8.18
C LEU A 62 -16.94 12.06 -8.43
N ALA A 63 -17.22 13.35 -8.28
CA ALA A 63 -18.55 13.89 -8.54
C ALA A 63 -18.94 13.82 -10.03
N ALA A 64 -17.99 13.80 -10.94
CA ALA A 64 -18.23 13.67 -12.38
C ALA A 64 -18.54 12.23 -12.82
N ILE A 65 -18.15 11.23 -12.02
CA ILE A 65 -18.44 9.82 -12.28
C ILE A 65 -19.81 9.47 -11.71
N PRO A 66 -20.71 8.82 -12.48
CA PRO A 66 -21.99 8.35 -11.93
C PRO A 66 -21.79 7.38 -10.77
N LEU A 67 -22.56 7.57 -9.69
CA LEU A 67 -22.54 6.62 -8.57
C LEU A 67 -23.18 5.29 -9.01
N GLY A 68 -22.40 4.22 -8.97
CA GLY A 68 -22.87 2.86 -9.23
C GLY A 68 -23.46 2.19 -7.98
N THR A 69 -23.83 0.94 -8.14
CA THR A 69 -24.22 0.08 -7.02
C THR A 69 -23.02 -0.69 -6.55
N ILE A 70 -22.68 -0.54 -5.28
CA ILE A 70 -21.54 -1.26 -4.69
C ILE A 70 -21.91 -2.72 -4.41
N THR A 71 -21.02 -3.63 -4.73
CA THR A 71 -21.11 -5.06 -4.38
C THR A 71 -20.52 -5.30 -2.99
N ALA A 72 -20.84 -6.45 -2.38
CA ALA A 72 -20.25 -6.80 -1.08
C ALA A 72 -18.72 -7.02 -1.15
N ALA A 73 -18.19 -7.40 -2.31
CA ALA A 73 -16.74 -7.57 -2.49
C ALA A 73 -16.03 -6.21 -2.56
N GLU A 74 -16.62 -5.25 -3.28
CA GLU A 74 -16.10 -3.88 -3.34
C GLU A 74 -16.18 -3.18 -1.98
N GLU A 75 -17.29 -3.33 -1.24
CA GLU A 75 -17.42 -2.82 0.13
C GLU A 75 -16.33 -3.39 1.04
N ASP A 76 -16.13 -4.71 1.01
CA ASP A 76 -15.07 -5.39 1.76
C ASP A 76 -13.68 -4.85 1.38
N GLY A 77 -13.42 -4.61 0.09
CA GLY A 77 -12.17 -4.03 -0.41
C GLY A 77 -11.92 -2.61 0.11
N LEU A 78 -12.94 -1.76 0.04
CA LEU A 78 -12.84 -0.38 0.54
C LEU A 78 -12.58 -0.34 2.05
N LEU A 79 -13.26 -1.19 2.83
CA LEU A 79 -13.04 -1.28 4.28
C LEU A 79 -11.61 -1.73 4.60
N TYR A 80 -11.11 -2.73 3.88
CA TYR A 80 -9.76 -3.25 4.06
C TYR A 80 -8.71 -2.20 3.69
N MET A 81 -8.79 -1.62 2.49
CA MET A 81 -7.84 -0.61 2.02
C MET A 81 -7.82 0.64 2.91
N ARG A 82 -8.97 1.04 3.47
CA ARG A 82 -9.02 2.17 4.43
C ARG A 82 -8.14 1.94 5.65
N GLU A 83 -8.12 0.73 6.19
CA GLU A 83 -7.29 0.37 7.33
C GLU A 83 -5.84 0.04 6.91
N GLU A 84 -5.62 -0.48 5.70
CA GLU A 84 -4.28 -0.79 5.20
C GLU A 84 -3.46 0.48 4.92
N GLU A 85 -4.03 1.49 4.28
CA GLU A 85 -3.38 2.80 4.11
C GLU A 85 -3.07 3.46 5.47
N LYS A 86 -3.99 3.32 6.44
CA LYS A 86 -3.73 3.75 7.80
C LYS A 86 -2.59 2.93 8.43
N LEU A 87 -2.50 1.64 8.17
CA LEU A 87 -1.42 0.80 8.68
C LEU A 87 -0.06 1.29 8.16
N ALA A 88 0.06 1.53 6.86
CA ALA A 88 1.27 2.07 6.25
C ALA A 88 1.65 3.41 6.90
N HIS A 89 0.70 4.34 7.02
CA HIS A 89 0.88 5.60 7.72
C HIS A 89 1.43 5.40 9.14
N ASP A 90 0.76 4.59 9.96
CA ASP A 90 1.09 4.41 11.38
C ASP A 90 2.44 3.70 11.58
N VAL A 91 2.78 2.71 10.73
CA VAL A 91 4.09 2.06 10.71
C VAL A 91 5.18 3.10 10.43
N TYR A 92 5.00 3.94 9.40
CA TYR A 92 6.02 4.92 9.04
C TYR A 92 6.15 6.05 10.05
N VAL A 93 5.08 6.46 10.71
CA VAL A 93 5.14 7.39 11.83
C VAL A 93 5.96 6.81 12.99
N GLU A 94 5.70 5.54 13.36
CA GLU A 94 6.44 4.90 14.46
C GLU A 94 7.90 4.65 14.09
N LEU A 95 8.22 4.19 12.87
CA LEU A 95 9.59 3.99 12.42
C LEU A 95 10.35 5.34 12.28
N ASN A 96 9.65 6.41 11.86
CA ASN A 96 10.25 7.75 11.88
C ASN A 96 10.55 8.25 13.29
N ARG A 97 9.68 7.94 14.25
CA ARG A 97 9.93 8.28 15.68
C ARG A 97 11.21 7.61 16.20
N LEU A 98 11.47 6.38 15.76
CA LEU A 98 12.66 5.62 16.18
C LEU A 98 13.94 6.06 15.45
N TRP A 99 13.86 6.24 14.14
CA TRP A 99 15.04 6.37 13.29
C TRP A 99 15.25 7.76 12.70
N GLN A 100 14.26 8.66 12.78
CA GLN A 100 14.32 10.05 12.29
C GLN A 100 14.84 10.14 10.84
N HIS A 101 14.33 9.28 9.97
CA HIS A 101 14.76 9.18 8.58
C HIS A 101 13.73 9.83 7.63
N ASN A 102 14.20 10.71 6.74
CA ASN A 102 13.33 11.52 5.87
C ASN A 102 12.37 10.69 5.00
N THR A 103 12.78 9.50 4.56
CA THR A 103 11.89 8.63 3.77
C THR A 103 10.62 8.31 4.53
N PHE A 104 10.71 7.93 5.81
CA PHE A 104 9.51 7.68 6.62
C PHE A 104 8.70 8.95 6.85
N ALA A 105 9.37 10.09 7.12
CA ALA A 105 8.68 11.36 7.34
C ALA A 105 7.87 11.80 6.11
N ASN A 106 8.45 11.64 4.92
CA ASN A 106 7.80 12.02 3.67
C ASN A 106 6.63 11.07 3.33
N ILE A 107 6.91 9.75 3.36
CA ILE A 107 5.91 8.75 2.94
C ILE A 107 4.76 8.69 3.93
N SER A 108 4.98 8.83 5.25
CA SER A 108 3.86 8.88 6.20
C SER A 108 2.86 10.00 5.91
N LEU A 109 3.33 11.16 5.44
CA LEU A 109 2.43 12.25 5.01
C LEU A 109 1.67 11.90 3.72
N SER A 110 2.28 11.13 2.82
CA SER A 110 1.63 10.62 1.63
C SER A 110 0.50 9.66 1.99
N GLU A 111 0.77 8.67 2.86
CA GLU A 111 -0.21 7.69 3.31
C GLU A 111 -1.39 8.33 4.02
N LEU A 112 -1.18 9.45 4.71
CA LEU A 112 -2.29 10.21 5.27
C LEU A 112 -3.26 10.70 4.19
N THR A 113 -2.77 11.11 3.02
CA THR A 113 -3.63 11.50 1.91
C THR A 113 -4.24 10.31 1.18
N HIS A 114 -3.57 9.18 1.15
CA HIS A 114 -4.06 7.92 0.59
C HIS A 114 -5.24 7.39 1.40
N THR A 115 -5.09 7.28 2.71
CA THR A 115 -6.19 6.86 3.58
C THR A 115 -7.40 7.80 3.49
N GLU A 116 -7.19 9.14 3.32
CA GLU A 116 -8.28 10.10 3.10
C GLU A 116 -8.94 9.94 1.72
N ALA A 117 -8.20 9.53 0.69
CA ALA A 117 -8.79 9.25 -0.63
C ALA A 117 -9.74 8.04 -0.57
N VAL A 118 -9.40 7.00 0.18
CA VAL A 118 -10.29 5.86 0.43
C VAL A 118 -11.50 6.28 1.28
N LEU A 119 -11.33 7.16 2.27
CA LEU A 119 -12.44 7.69 3.06
C LEU A 119 -13.48 8.40 2.19
N LEU A 120 -13.04 9.15 1.16
CA LEU A 120 -13.98 9.78 0.22
C LEU A 120 -14.86 8.76 -0.51
N LEU A 121 -14.33 7.57 -0.82
CA LEU A 121 -15.14 6.49 -1.39
C LEU A 121 -16.11 5.90 -0.34
N LEU A 122 -15.66 5.66 0.89
CA LEU A 122 -16.55 5.20 1.96
C LEU A 122 -17.72 6.16 2.15
N ASP A 123 -17.45 7.48 2.25
CA ASP A 123 -18.46 8.52 2.39
C ASP A 123 -19.42 8.52 1.19
N ARG A 124 -18.89 8.39 -0.03
CA ARG A 124 -19.66 8.39 -1.27
C ARG A 124 -20.64 7.23 -1.35
N TYR A 125 -20.25 6.06 -0.88
CA TYR A 125 -21.11 4.87 -0.82
C TYR A 125 -21.88 4.72 0.50
N SER A 126 -21.76 5.70 1.42
CA SER A 126 -22.39 5.68 2.75
C SER A 126 -21.98 4.45 3.58
N ILE A 127 -20.72 4.04 3.47
CA ILE A 127 -20.13 2.95 4.25
C ILE A 127 -19.53 3.53 5.52
N THR A 128 -19.74 2.83 6.64
CA THR A 128 -19.18 3.27 7.93
C THR A 128 -17.65 3.11 7.94
N ASP A 129 -16.92 4.19 8.26
CA ASP A 129 -15.46 4.15 8.36
C ASP A 129 -14.99 3.20 9.47
N PRO A 130 -14.22 2.13 9.15
CA PRO A 130 -13.71 1.17 10.13
C PRO A 130 -12.65 1.78 11.05
N VAL A 131 -11.97 2.83 10.60
CA VAL A 131 -10.97 3.57 11.38
C VAL A 131 -11.63 4.37 12.49
N GLY A 132 -12.72 5.09 12.20
CA GLY A 132 -13.48 5.85 13.18
C GLY A 132 -12.61 6.70 14.11
N LEU A 133 -12.60 6.39 15.41
CA LEU A 133 -11.81 7.04 16.44
C LEU A 133 -10.62 6.18 16.91
N ASN A 134 -10.22 5.17 16.16
CA ASN A 134 -9.10 4.32 16.49
C ASN A 134 -7.81 5.15 16.58
N ALA A 135 -7.06 4.93 17.66
CA ALA A 135 -5.75 5.56 17.82
C ALA A 135 -4.72 5.01 16.82
N ALA A 136 -3.57 5.65 16.72
CA ALA A 136 -2.45 5.11 15.96
C ALA A 136 -2.10 3.70 16.44
N GLY A 137 -1.85 2.79 15.48
CA GLY A 137 -1.55 1.38 15.75
C GLY A 137 -2.74 0.52 16.20
N VAL A 138 -3.97 1.03 16.11
CA VAL A 138 -5.19 0.27 16.46
C VAL A 138 -6.05 0.07 15.22
N PHE A 139 -6.38 -1.19 14.92
CA PHE A 139 -7.11 -1.61 13.73
C PHE A 139 -8.32 -2.45 14.10
N THR A 140 -9.39 -2.32 13.33
CA THR A 140 -10.60 -3.13 13.48
C THR A 140 -10.41 -4.52 12.87
N ASP A 141 -9.68 -4.59 11.75
CA ASP A 141 -9.30 -5.88 11.16
C ASP A 141 -8.17 -6.53 11.97
N PRO A 142 -8.39 -7.74 12.56
CA PRO A 142 -7.38 -8.40 13.38
C PRO A 142 -6.14 -8.87 12.58
N THR A 143 -6.27 -9.02 11.26
CA THR A 143 -5.15 -9.38 10.38
C THR A 143 -4.21 -8.18 10.25
N LEU A 144 -4.76 -7.00 9.99
CA LEU A 144 -4.01 -5.76 9.91
C LEU A 144 -3.41 -5.39 11.27
N GLN A 145 -4.12 -5.63 12.39
CA GLN A 145 -3.54 -5.44 13.72
C GLN A 145 -2.31 -6.33 13.92
N GLY A 146 -2.39 -7.61 13.58
CA GLY A 146 -1.25 -8.53 13.70
C GLY A 146 -0.09 -8.15 12.77
N LEU A 147 -0.39 -7.68 11.57
CA LEU A 147 0.61 -7.20 10.61
C LEU A 147 1.33 -5.95 11.14
N TYR A 148 0.59 -4.96 11.63
CA TYR A 148 1.18 -3.75 12.24
C TYR A 148 2.13 -4.11 13.38
N ASP A 149 1.70 -4.94 14.32
CA ASP A 149 2.51 -5.36 15.47
C ASP A 149 3.82 -6.04 15.03
N LEU A 150 3.75 -6.89 14.00
CA LEU A 150 4.91 -7.56 13.43
C LEU A 150 5.87 -6.59 12.73
N LEU A 151 5.35 -5.72 11.85
CA LEU A 151 6.17 -4.79 11.08
C LEU A 151 6.91 -3.80 11.98
N VAL A 152 6.22 -3.26 12.99
CA VAL A 152 6.85 -2.36 13.97
C VAL A 152 7.92 -3.11 14.78
N ALA A 153 7.65 -4.33 15.21
CA ALA A 153 8.65 -5.14 15.93
C ALA A 153 9.91 -5.39 15.08
N LEU A 154 9.74 -5.77 13.80
CA LEU A 154 10.84 -6.00 12.86
C LEU A 154 11.62 -4.70 12.59
N GLY A 155 10.93 -3.62 12.24
CA GLY A 155 11.55 -2.35 11.92
C GLY A 155 12.20 -1.64 13.11
N SER A 156 11.92 -2.09 14.34
CA SER A 156 12.55 -1.52 15.56
C SER A 156 13.99 -2.01 15.80
N ALA A 157 14.45 -3.04 15.08
CA ALA A 157 15.76 -3.65 15.32
C ALA A 157 16.93 -2.81 14.79
N SER A 158 16.80 -2.24 13.59
CA SER A 158 17.79 -1.34 13.00
C SER A 158 17.15 -0.42 11.94
N LEU A 159 17.87 0.66 11.53
CA LEU A 159 17.43 1.49 10.40
C LEU A 159 17.31 0.67 9.09
N ILE A 160 18.21 -0.28 8.87
CA ILE A 160 18.15 -1.16 7.68
C ILE A 160 16.88 -2.01 7.73
N ASP A 161 16.59 -2.65 8.87
CA ASP A 161 15.37 -3.45 9.03
C ASP A 161 14.12 -2.58 8.87
N ALA A 162 14.13 -1.35 9.40
CA ALA A 162 13.03 -0.41 9.19
C ALA A 162 12.80 -0.08 7.71
N LEU A 163 13.88 0.21 6.95
CA LEU A 163 13.77 0.48 5.51
C LEU A 163 13.34 -0.76 4.71
N MET A 164 13.77 -1.95 5.12
CA MET A 164 13.28 -3.22 4.55
C MET A 164 11.77 -3.39 4.78
N VAL A 165 11.31 -3.13 6.01
CA VAL A 165 9.89 -3.12 6.35
C VAL A 165 9.12 -2.13 5.49
N GLY A 166 9.67 -0.92 5.28
CA GLY A 166 9.03 0.05 4.41
C GLY A 166 8.83 -0.46 2.99
N ALA A 167 9.86 -1.06 2.39
CA ALA A 167 9.75 -1.64 1.06
C ALA A 167 8.76 -2.82 1.00
N GLU A 168 8.72 -3.65 2.05
CA GLU A 168 7.81 -4.80 2.15
C GLU A 168 6.34 -4.36 2.25
N VAL A 169 6.05 -3.30 3.02
CA VAL A 169 4.70 -2.71 3.11
C VAL A 169 4.20 -2.29 1.74
N GLU A 170 5.04 -1.61 0.95
CA GLU A 170 4.65 -1.16 -0.40
C GLU A 170 4.41 -2.33 -1.37
N GLU A 171 5.14 -3.44 -1.23
CA GLU A 171 4.85 -4.63 -2.03
C GLU A 171 3.50 -5.27 -1.65
N ILE A 172 3.19 -5.32 -0.36
CA ILE A 172 1.91 -5.87 0.13
C ILE A 172 0.76 -5.01 -0.38
N ASP A 173 0.86 -3.70 -0.21
CA ASP A 173 -0.14 -2.74 -0.67
C ASP A 173 -0.42 -2.86 -2.19
N LEU A 174 0.63 -2.91 -3.00
CA LEU A 174 0.50 -3.11 -4.45
C LEU A 174 -0.26 -4.41 -4.81
N ILE A 175 0.00 -5.50 -4.09
CA ILE A 175 -0.64 -6.79 -4.34
C ILE A 175 -2.10 -6.75 -3.88
N ASP A 176 -2.38 -6.14 -2.75
CA ASP A 176 -3.73 -6.09 -2.19
C ASP A 176 -4.62 -5.16 -3.02
N ILE A 177 -4.14 -3.97 -3.43
CA ILE A 177 -4.87 -3.10 -4.37
C ILE A 177 -5.16 -3.86 -5.68
N GLN A 178 -4.14 -4.52 -6.26
CA GLN A 178 -4.34 -5.29 -7.50
C GLN A 178 -5.38 -6.40 -7.33
N THR A 179 -5.39 -7.05 -6.17
CA THR A 179 -6.36 -8.10 -5.85
C THR A 179 -7.77 -7.53 -5.76
N TRP A 180 -7.95 -6.41 -5.05
CA TRP A 180 -9.25 -5.76 -4.93
C TRP A 180 -9.76 -5.20 -6.27
N LEU A 181 -8.87 -4.69 -7.14
CA LEU A 181 -9.23 -4.25 -8.48
C LEU A 181 -9.88 -5.37 -9.31
N THR A 182 -9.54 -6.63 -9.08
CA THR A 182 -10.17 -7.75 -9.80
C THR A 182 -11.63 -7.98 -9.39
N ASP A 183 -12.03 -7.48 -8.24
CA ASP A 183 -13.39 -7.62 -7.71
C ASP A 183 -14.27 -6.39 -8.02
N VAL A 184 -13.71 -5.33 -8.64
CA VAL A 184 -14.49 -4.13 -9.01
C VAL A 184 -15.34 -4.40 -10.24
N GLU A 185 -16.65 -4.16 -10.13
CA GLU A 185 -17.65 -4.42 -11.18
C GLU A 185 -18.34 -3.12 -11.65
N GLY A 186 -17.66 -2.34 -12.50
CA GLY A 186 -18.28 -1.18 -13.17
C GLY A 186 -18.36 0.09 -12.33
N ASN A 187 -17.65 0.16 -11.21
CA ASN A 187 -17.49 1.34 -10.38
C ASN A 187 -16.16 2.06 -10.70
N ASP A 188 -16.16 2.88 -11.77
CA ASP A 188 -14.97 3.57 -12.29
C ASP A 188 -14.33 4.51 -11.27
N ASP A 189 -15.08 4.99 -10.28
CA ASP A 189 -14.59 5.81 -9.16
C ASP A 189 -13.66 5.02 -8.23
N ILE A 190 -13.99 3.76 -7.95
CA ILE A 190 -13.11 2.86 -7.17
C ILE A 190 -11.86 2.55 -7.98
N VAL A 191 -12.00 2.21 -9.26
CA VAL A 191 -10.85 1.95 -10.16
C VAL A 191 -9.91 3.15 -10.17
N MET A 192 -10.44 4.37 -10.35
CA MET A 192 -9.63 5.58 -10.40
C MET A 192 -8.82 5.79 -9.12
N VAL A 193 -9.42 5.62 -7.94
CA VAL A 193 -8.70 5.78 -6.67
C VAL A 193 -7.63 4.71 -6.52
N TYR A 194 -7.95 3.45 -6.74
CA TYR A 194 -7.01 2.34 -6.61
C TYR A 194 -5.83 2.43 -7.58
N GLU A 195 -6.04 2.83 -8.83
CA GLU A 195 -4.94 3.06 -9.78
C GLU A 195 -4.01 4.20 -9.34
N ASN A 196 -4.55 5.24 -8.71
CA ASN A 196 -3.73 6.32 -8.17
C ASN A 196 -2.99 5.89 -6.88
N LEU A 197 -3.59 5.10 -6.00
CA LEU A 197 -2.91 4.47 -4.86
C LEU A 197 -1.72 3.63 -5.36
N MET A 198 -1.93 2.70 -6.29
CA MET A 198 -0.87 1.90 -6.89
C MET A 198 0.28 2.76 -7.47
N LYS A 199 -0.03 3.90 -8.06
CA LYS A 199 0.99 4.83 -8.54
C LYS A 199 1.81 5.41 -7.39
N GLY A 200 1.17 5.72 -6.27
CA GLY A 200 1.81 6.17 -5.04
C GLY A 200 2.74 5.11 -4.48
N SER A 201 2.23 3.91 -4.23
CA SER A 201 2.97 2.79 -3.64
C SER A 201 4.19 2.37 -4.49
N ARG A 202 4.09 2.40 -5.85
CA ARG A 202 5.26 2.21 -6.73
C ARG A 202 6.33 3.28 -6.50
N ASN A 203 5.95 4.53 -6.26
CA ASN A 203 6.89 5.60 -5.97
C ASN A 203 7.53 5.44 -4.58
N HIS A 204 6.74 5.05 -3.59
CA HIS A 204 7.23 4.77 -2.24
C HIS A 204 8.22 3.61 -2.23
N LEU A 205 7.92 2.50 -2.91
CA LEU A 205 8.83 1.37 -3.07
C LEU A 205 10.18 1.82 -3.64
N ARG A 206 10.16 2.62 -4.71
CA ARG A 206 11.40 3.21 -5.26
C ARG A 206 12.16 4.05 -4.24
N ALA A 207 11.47 4.81 -3.40
CA ALA A 207 12.12 5.65 -2.39
C ALA A 207 12.76 4.80 -1.28
N PHE A 208 12.11 3.75 -0.81
CA PHE A 208 12.70 2.83 0.17
C PHE A 208 13.89 2.07 -0.41
N VAL A 209 13.80 1.58 -1.65
CA VAL A 209 14.91 0.89 -2.33
C VAL A 209 16.11 1.83 -2.46
N ARG A 210 15.90 3.07 -2.92
CA ARG A 210 16.99 4.07 -2.95
C ARG A 210 17.57 4.37 -1.57
N ALA A 211 16.75 4.37 -0.52
CA ALA A 211 17.24 4.57 0.84
C ALA A 211 18.09 3.40 1.32
N LEU A 212 17.74 2.18 0.98
CA LEU A 212 18.54 0.97 1.25
C LEU A 212 19.85 0.96 0.47
N GLU A 213 19.83 1.34 -0.80
CA GLU A 213 21.05 1.47 -1.63
C GLU A 213 22.05 2.46 -1.03
N ARG A 214 21.58 3.58 -0.46
CA ARG A 214 22.44 4.55 0.27
C ARG A 214 23.07 3.94 1.52
N GLN A 215 22.50 2.86 2.06
CA GLN A 215 23.06 2.05 3.16
C GLN A 215 23.93 0.89 2.64
N ASN A 216 24.19 0.81 1.31
CA ASN A 216 24.87 -0.29 0.63
C ASN A 216 24.13 -1.63 0.77
N VAL A 217 22.82 -1.61 0.86
CA VAL A 217 21.94 -2.78 0.89
C VAL A 217 21.19 -2.87 -0.43
N VAL A 218 21.22 -4.04 -1.07
CA VAL A 218 20.43 -4.36 -2.26
C VAL A 218 19.16 -5.04 -1.79
N TYR A 219 18.01 -4.41 -2.06
CA TYR A 219 16.71 -4.98 -1.76
C TYR A 219 16.38 -6.11 -2.74
N GLN A 220 15.78 -7.16 -2.25
CA GLN A 220 15.21 -8.23 -3.06
C GLN A 220 13.71 -8.29 -2.78
N PRO A 221 12.85 -8.35 -3.80
CA PRO A 221 11.41 -8.39 -3.57
C PRO A 221 11.02 -9.60 -2.72
N GLN A 222 10.12 -9.38 -1.78
CA GLN A 222 9.65 -10.40 -0.84
C GLN A 222 8.34 -11.03 -1.33
N HIS A 223 7.50 -10.26 -1.99
CA HIS A 223 6.15 -10.63 -2.40
C HIS A 223 5.92 -10.49 -3.91
N LEU A 224 6.48 -9.44 -4.54
CA LEU A 224 6.40 -9.25 -5.99
C LEU A 224 7.24 -10.27 -6.75
N SER A 225 6.87 -10.52 -8.01
CA SER A 225 7.78 -11.19 -8.94
C SER A 225 8.99 -10.30 -9.22
N GLN A 226 10.14 -10.91 -9.56
CA GLN A 226 11.32 -10.12 -9.93
C GLN A 226 11.04 -9.21 -11.13
N ASP A 227 10.27 -9.68 -12.10
CA ASP A 227 9.95 -8.92 -13.32
C ASP A 227 9.10 -7.68 -12.99
N ASP A 228 8.07 -7.80 -12.14
CA ASP A 228 7.24 -6.67 -11.69
C ASP A 228 8.05 -5.67 -10.87
N TYR A 229 8.89 -6.17 -9.97
CA TYR A 229 9.80 -5.34 -9.18
C TYR A 229 10.75 -4.57 -10.08
N ASP A 230 11.40 -5.24 -11.04
CA ASP A 230 12.35 -4.60 -11.96
C ASP A 230 11.65 -3.54 -12.84
N GLU A 231 10.42 -3.78 -13.28
CA GLU A 231 9.61 -2.78 -14.00
C GLU A 231 9.36 -1.54 -13.13
N ILE A 232 8.99 -1.74 -11.86
CA ILE A 232 8.73 -0.64 -10.92
C ILE A 232 10.00 0.17 -10.67
N ILE A 233 11.12 -0.48 -10.40
CA ILE A 233 12.36 0.22 -10.00
C ILE A 233 12.99 0.97 -11.18
N ASN A 234 12.82 0.49 -12.41
CA ASN A 234 13.40 1.10 -13.61
C ASN A 234 12.46 2.07 -14.35
N SER A 235 11.23 2.33 -13.84
CA SER A 235 10.25 3.21 -14.48
C SER A 235 10.38 4.69 -14.11
#